data_133721d838d88a874e7a3bc69d93a133
#
_entry.id   133721d838d88a874e7a3bc69d93a133
#
_cell.length_a   1.000
_cell.length_b   1.000
_cell.length_c   1.000
_cell.angle_alpha   90.00
_cell.angle_beta   90.00
_cell.angle_gamma   90.00
#
_symmetry.space_group_name_H-M   'P 1'
#
loop_
_entity.id
_entity.type
_entity.pdbx_description
1 polymer ?
#
loop_
_entity_poly.entity_id
_entity_poly.type
_entity_poly.pdbx_seq_one_letter_code
_entity_poly.pdbx_strand_id
1 'polypeptide(L)'
;MQDTLDLKGTVGQFLHEYKKALWDSYDDEDMRRDATFMDHYGSAQKEGFGIAMKKGIGSVNSNNQRIFDTDIIVYRYADVLLMMAEIENALSGKCANYVNEVRKRAYGKNWHPQFAYTDGSYADNELTILHERDKEFVWEGKRWFDVVRMHDANGKSLAFSVAANYPNNETPDERVPLIKESEAHKLLWPIDVNTLNNDPKLEQTPGYDK
;
A
#
# COMPACT_ATOMS: atom_id res chain seq x y z
N MET A 1 16.85 10.28 -17.08
CA MET A 1 16.27 11.63 -17.11
C MET A 1 15.21 11.61 -16.04
N GLN A 2 15.50 12.18 -14.86
CA GLN A 2 14.50 12.31 -13.80
C GLN A 2 13.44 13.27 -14.31
N ASP A 3 12.22 12.75 -14.42
CA ASP A 3 11.06 13.57 -14.69
C ASP A 3 10.78 14.38 -13.41
N THR A 4 11.37 15.55 -13.35
CA THR A 4 11.04 16.47 -12.27
C THR A 4 9.60 16.88 -12.48
N LEU A 5 8.74 16.62 -11.49
CA LEU A 5 7.41 17.18 -11.45
C LEU A 5 7.57 18.71 -11.52
N ASP A 6 7.40 19.29 -12.71
CA ASP A 6 7.32 20.73 -12.82
C ASP A 6 5.96 21.16 -12.26
N LEU A 7 5.97 21.50 -10.98
CA LEU A 7 4.81 22.03 -10.26
C LEU A 7 4.60 23.52 -10.56
N LYS A 8 5.32 24.10 -11.56
CA LYS A 8 5.10 25.46 -11.98
C LYS A 8 3.66 25.65 -12.43
N GLY A 9 2.96 26.48 -11.70
CA GLY A 9 1.54 26.80 -11.96
C GLY A 9 0.52 25.97 -11.16
N THR A 10 0.92 24.99 -10.38
CA THR A 10 0.05 24.34 -9.41
C THR A 10 0.37 24.82 -8.00
N VAL A 11 -0.63 25.38 -7.30
CA VAL A 11 -0.54 25.64 -5.87
C VAL A 11 -0.74 24.31 -5.16
N GLY A 12 0.29 23.45 -5.22
CA GLY A 12 0.31 22.17 -4.53
C GLY A 12 1.05 22.30 -3.20
N GLN A 13 0.39 22.01 -2.10
CA GLN A 13 1.08 21.75 -0.84
C GLN A 13 1.26 20.26 -0.69
N PHE A 14 2.43 19.82 -0.25
CA PHE A 14 2.64 18.45 0.24
C PHE A 14 1.86 18.28 1.53
N LEU A 15 0.64 17.75 1.41
CA LEU A 15 -0.20 17.47 2.57
C LEU A 15 0.15 16.13 3.21
N HIS A 16 0.68 15.19 2.42
CA HIS A 16 0.99 13.83 2.88
C HIS A 16 2.25 13.33 2.21
N GLU A 17 3.13 12.79 3.02
CA GLU A 17 4.37 12.15 2.63
C GLU A 17 4.24 10.64 2.77
N TYR A 18 4.82 9.88 1.84
CA TYR A 18 4.89 8.44 1.98
C TYR A 18 5.97 8.03 2.99
N LYS A 19 5.74 6.90 3.64
CA LYS A 19 6.71 6.36 4.59
C LYS A 19 7.99 5.96 3.87
N LYS A 20 9.13 6.48 4.36
CA LYS A 20 10.46 6.12 3.85
C LYS A 20 10.68 4.61 3.88
N ALA A 21 10.23 3.94 4.93
CA ALA A 21 10.36 2.49 5.07
C ALA A 21 9.65 1.70 3.95
N LEU A 22 8.57 2.23 3.36
CA LEU A 22 7.98 1.63 2.17
C LEU A 22 8.88 1.83 0.95
N TRP A 23 9.45 3.01 0.76
CA TRP A 23 10.43 3.27 -0.29
C TRP A 23 11.64 2.33 -0.17
N ASP A 24 12.22 2.24 1.03
CA ASP A 24 13.39 1.40 1.31
C ASP A 24 13.09 -0.10 1.17
N SER A 25 11.82 -0.50 1.17
CA SER A 25 11.43 -1.90 0.98
C SER A 25 11.56 -2.38 -0.46
N TYR A 26 11.65 -1.46 -1.43
CA TYR A 26 11.90 -1.84 -2.82
C TYR A 26 13.38 -2.13 -3.02
N ASP A 27 13.66 -3.21 -3.75
CA ASP A 27 14.98 -3.45 -4.27
C ASP A 27 15.34 -2.41 -5.34
N ASP A 28 16.62 -2.11 -5.52
CA ASP A 28 17.08 -1.13 -6.52
C ASP A 28 16.74 -1.54 -7.95
N GLU A 29 16.60 -2.84 -8.19
CA GLU A 29 16.25 -3.42 -9.49
C GLU A 29 14.72 -3.45 -9.72
N ASP A 30 13.90 -3.16 -8.70
CA ASP A 30 12.44 -3.12 -8.82
C ASP A 30 12.00 -1.81 -9.47
N MET A 31 11.61 -1.88 -10.73
CA MET A 31 11.22 -0.72 -11.52
C MET A 31 9.96 0.00 -11.01
N ARG A 32 9.19 -0.61 -10.11
CA ARG A 32 7.99 0.00 -9.53
C ARG A 32 8.31 1.19 -8.65
N ARG A 33 9.44 1.17 -7.92
CA ARG A 33 9.82 2.27 -7.04
C ARG A 33 9.84 3.60 -7.80
N ASP A 34 10.60 3.67 -8.85
CA ASP A 34 10.79 4.90 -9.63
C ASP A 34 9.59 5.23 -10.54
N ALA A 35 8.74 4.24 -10.84
CA ALA A 35 7.47 4.45 -11.54
C ALA A 35 6.36 4.99 -10.61
N THR A 36 6.42 4.67 -9.32
CA THR A 36 5.39 5.00 -8.32
C THR A 36 5.69 6.30 -7.60
N PHE A 37 6.95 6.51 -7.24
CA PHE A 37 7.39 7.60 -6.39
C PHE A 37 8.40 8.50 -7.07
N MET A 38 8.54 9.67 -6.52
CA MET A 38 9.66 10.58 -6.76
C MET A 38 10.15 11.16 -5.44
N ASP A 39 11.46 11.31 -5.33
CA ASP A 39 12.08 12.13 -4.30
C ASP A 39 11.95 13.61 -4.70
N HIS A 40 11.08 14.33 -4.01
CA HIS A 40 10.79 15.72 -4.33
C HIS A 40 11.96 16.64 -4.03
N TYR A 41 12.73 16.32 -3.00
CA TYR A 41 13.84 17.15 -2.57
C TYR A 41 15.19 16.72 -3.17
N GLY A 42 15.27 15.53 -3.74
CA GLY A 42 16.50 14.92 -4.18
C GLY A 42 17.40 14.48 -3.04
N SER A 43 18.41 13.70 -3.35
CA SER A 43 19.35 13.15 -2.37
C SER A 43 20.21 14.20 -1.65
N ALA A 44 20.16 15.46 -2.08
CA ALA A 44 20.95 16.56 -1.53
C ALA A 44 20.31 17.24 -0.29
N GLN A 45 19.04 17.02 -0.04
CA GLN A 45 18.35 17.57 1.12
C GLN A 45 18.36 16.60 2.30
N LYS A 46 19.17 16.92 3.27
CA LYS A 46 19.47 16.04 4.41
C LYS A 46 18.42 16.03 5.51
N GLU A 47 17.46 16.93 5.52
CA GLU A 47 16.55 17.15 6.66
C GLU A 47 15.10 16.79 6.38
N GLY A 48 14.72 16.51 5.16
CA GLY A 48 13.37 16.17 4.79
C GLY A 48 13.38 15.07 3.74
N PHE A 49 12.72 13.99 4.04
CA PHE A 49 12.50 12.94 3.08
C PHE A 49 11.15 13.17 2.43
N GLY A 50 11.12 13.89 1.32
CA GLY A 50 9.89 14.22 0.61
C GLY A 50 9.59 13.22 -0.48
N ILE A 51 9.03 12.06 -0.15
CA ILE A 51 8.55 11.11 -1.15
C ILE A 51 7.16 11.49 -1.61
N ALA A 52 7.09 11.97 -2.85
CA ALA A 52 5.84 12.25 -3.52
C ALA A 52 5.40 11.07 -4.39
N MET A 53 4.10 10.94 -4.54
CA MET A 53 3.52 9.98 -5.47
C MET A 53 3.64 10.50 -6.90
N LYS A 54 4.14 9.62 -7.78
CA LYS A 54 4.21 9.83 -9.22
C LYS A 54 3.09 9.07 -9.95
N LYS A 55 2.70 7.94 -9.43
CA LYS A 55 1.61 7.12 -9.97
C LYS A 55 0.30 7.90 -9.90
N GLY A 56 -0.41 8.00 -11.02
CA GLY A 56 -1.69 8.71 -11.07
C GLY A 56 -1.62 10.23 -11.19
N ILE A 57 -0.46 10.80 -11.52
CA ILE A 57 -0.30 12.26 -11.66
C ILE A 57 -0.97 12.85 -12.91
N GLY A 58 -1.55 12.03 -13.77
CA GLY A 58 -2.22 12.48 -14.98
C GLY A 58 -1.29 13.00 -16.07
N SER A 59 -1.83 13.82 -16.95
CA SER A 59 -1.15 14.36 -18.13
C SER A 59 -0.82 15.86 -17.97
N VAL A 60 -0.10 16.41 -18.95
CA VAL A 60 0.16 17.85 -19.07
C VAL A 60 -0.51 18.34 -20.35
N ASN A 61 -1.37 19.36 -20.22
CA ASN A 61 -2.08 19.94 -21.36
C ASN A 61 -1.20 20.84 -22.24
N SER A 62 -1.75 21.34 -23.34
CA SER A 62 -1.05 22.24 -24.27
C SER A 62 -0.62 23.59 -23.66
N ASN A 63 -1.19 23.98 -22.53
CA ASN A 63 -0.84 25.18 -21.80
C ASN A 63 0.22 24.92 -20.70
N ASN A 64 0.84 23.75 -20.74
CA ASN A 64 1.81 23.29 -19.74
C ASN A 64 1.25 23.21 -18.31
N GLN A 65 -0.05 22.90 -18.18
CA GLN A 65 -0.72 22.72 -16.90
C GLN A 65 -1.01 21.24 -16.68
N ARG A 66 -0.78 20.75 -15.46
CA ARG A 66 -1.09 19.36 -15.10
C ARG A 66 -2.59 19.15 -14.94
N ILE A 67 -3.07 18.08 -15.53
CA ILE A 67 -4.45 17.62 -15.42
C ILE A 67 -4.44 16.24 -14.76
N PHE A 68 -5.22 16.06 -13.70
CA PHE A 68 -5.37 14.77 -13.02
C PHE A 68 -6.48 13.96 -13.71
N ASP A 69 -6.16 13.42 -14.87
CA ASP A 69 -7.06 12.69 -15.77
C ASP A 69 -6.81 11.18 -15.79
N THR A 70 -6.10 10.67 -14.78
CA THR A 70 -5.82 9.24 -14.65
C THR A 70 -7.07 8.48 -14.20
N ASP A 71 -7.37 7.37 -14.86
CA ASP A 71 -8.46 6.47 -14.47
C ASP A 71 -8.24 5.90 -13.06
N ILE A 72 -9.34 5.77 -12.33
CA ILE A 72 -9.35 5.08 -11.03
C ILE A 72 -9.40 3.58 -11.29
N ILE A 73 -8.32 2.89 -10.94
CA ILE A 73 -8.20 1.44 -11.11
C ILE A 73 -8.94 0.74 -9.96
N VAL A 74 -10.02 0.02 -10.29
CA VAL A 74 -10.76 -0.78 -9.31
C VAL A 74 -10.10 -2.16 -9.16
N TYR A 75 -9.87 -2.88 -10.26
CA TYR A 75 -9.16 -4.17 -10.28
C TYR A 75 -8.28 -4.26 -11.52
N ARG A 76 -7.19 -5.01 -11.41
CA ARG A 76 -6.30 -5.32 -12.51
C ARG A 76 -5.65 -6.70 -12.32
N TYR A 77 -5.00 -7.23 -13.36
CA TYR A 77 -4.51 -8.60 -13.37
C TYR A 77 -3.58 -8.95 -12.18
N ALA A 78 -2.75 -8.01 -11.75
CA ALA A 78 -1.92 -8.20 -10.55
C ALA A 78 -2.75 -8.42 -9.27
N ASP A 79 -3.94 -7.78 -9.15
CA ASP A 79 -4.88 -8.07 -8.05
C ASP A 79 -5.34 -9.53 -8.08
N VAL A 80 -5.71 -10.03 -9.27
CA VAL A 80 -6.14 -11.42 -9.43
C VAL A 80 -5.01 -12.38 -9.04
N LEU A 81 -3.79 -12.13 -9.50
CA LEU A 81 -2.63 -12.95 -9.14
C LEU A 81 -2.39 -12.98 -7.63
N LEU A 82 -2.42 -11.83 -6.96
CA LEU A 82 -2.17 -11.79 -5.52
C LEU A 82 -3.36 -12.29 -4.70
N MET A 83 -4.60 -12.20 -5.18
CA MET A 83 -5.73 -12.91 -4.59
C MET A 83 -5.59 -14.43 -4.73
N MET A 84 -5.12 -14.92 -5.89
CA MET A 84 -4.80 -16.35 -6.06
C MET A 84 -3.68 -16.80 -5.13
N ALA A 85 -2.66 -15.95 -4.89
CA ALA A 85 -1.62 -16.23 -3.92
C ALA A 85 -2.19 -16.41 -2.49
N GLU A 86 -3.11 -15.55 -2.06
CA GLU A 86 -3.80 -15.67 -0.76
C GLU A 86 -4.59 -16.99 -0.67
N ILE A 87 -5.37 -17.30 -1.71
CA ILE A 87 -6.17 -18.54 -1.76
C ILE A 87 -5.27 -19.78 -1.68
N GLU A 88 -4.23 -19.84 -2.49
CA GLU A 88 -3.31 -20.98 -2.51
C GLU A 88 -2.52 -21.10 -1.19
N ASN A 89 -2.15 -19.97 -0.57
CA ASN A 89 -1.55 -20.00 0.75
C ASN A 89 -2.49 -20.61 1.79
N ALA A 90 -3.77 -20.26 1.77
CA ALA A 90 -4.77 -20.81 2.68
C ALA A 90 -5.06 -22.30 2.45
N LEU A 91 -5.03 -22.75 1.19
CA LEU A 91 -5.36 -24.14 0.83
C LEU A 91 -4.18 -25.12 0.93
N SER A 92 -2.99 -24.67 0.57
CA SER A 92 -1.82 -25.54 0.37
C SER A 92 -0.52 -25.01 0.95
N GLY A 93 -0.49 -23.78 1.46
CA GLY A 93 0.72 -23.09 1.91
C GLY A 93 1.66 -22.71 0.76
N LYS A 94 1.14 -22.55 -0.46
CA LYS A 94 1.94 -22.27 -1.66
C LYS A 94 1.46 -21.01 -2.36
N CYS A 95 2.24 -19.94 -2.31
CA CYS A 95 1.91 -18.68 -2.98
C CYS A 95 2.98 -18.20 -3.97
N ALA A 96 4.17 -18.80 -3.91
CA ALA A 96 5.36 -18.31 -4.61
C ALA A 96 5.17 -18.14 -6.12
N ASN A 97 4.42 -19.03 -6.79
CA ASN A 97 4.20 -18.94 -8.23
C ASN A 97 3.54 -17.61 -8.62
N TYR A 98 2.47 -17.23 -7.94
CA TYR A 98 1.71 -16.02 -8.23
C TYR A 98 2.47 -14.75 -7.82
N VAL A 99 3.10 -14.77 -6.65
CA VAL A 99 3.97 -13.67 -6.19
C VAL A 99 5.09 -13.43 -7.19
N ASN A 100 5.74 -14.50 -7.66
CA ASN A 100 6.85 -14.39 -8.60
C ASN A 100 6.43 -13.95 -10.00
N GLU A 101 5.19 -14.21 -10.41
CA GLU A 101 4.67 -13.67 -11.67
C GLU A 101 4.56 -12.13 -11.60
N VAL A 102 4.05 -11.60 -10.49
CA VAL A 102 4.01 -10.15 -10.24
C VAL A 102 5.43 -9.58 -10.19
N ARG A 103 6.36 -10.22 -9.46
CA ARG A 103 7.75 -9.77 -9.36
C ARG A 103 8.47 -9.78 -10.70
N LYS A 104 8.33 -10.84 -11.51
CA LYS A 104 8.93 -10.90 -12.84
C LYS A 104 8.53 -9.72 -13.70
N ARG A 105 7.26 -9.34 -13.68
CA ARG A 105 6.80 -8.15 -14.38
C ARG A 105 7.38 -6.87 -13.79
N ALA A 106 7.45 -6.77 -12.46
CA ALA A 106 7.94 -5.60 -11.74
C ALA A 106 9.43 -5.33 -11.97
N TYR A 107 10.24 -6.37 -12.02
CA TYR A 107 11.68 -6.28 -12.32
C TYR A 107 11.95 -6.24 -13.82
N GLY A 108 11.06 -6.78 -14.65
CA GLY A 108 11.20 -6.78 -16.11
C GLY A 108 12.55 -7.30 -16.58
N LYS A 109 13.32 -6.49 -17.30
CA LYS A 109 14.67 -6.85 -17.80
C LYS A 109 15.71 -7.10 -16.71
N ASN A 110 15.46 -6.59 -15.50
CA ASN A 110 16.34 -6.74 -14.34
C ASN A 110 16.03 -8.02 -13.55
N TRP A 111 15.06 -8.82 -13.99
CA TRP A 111 14.68 -10.03 -13.27
C TRP A 111 15.83 -11.04 -13.20
N HIS A 112 16.11 -11.51 -11.97
CA HIS A 112 17.03 -12.60 -11.69
C HIS A 112 16.38 -13.60 -10.71
N PRO A 113 16.75 -14.90 -10.74
CA PRO A 113 16.22 -15.90 -9.82
C PRO A 113 16.39 -15.56 -8.33
N GLN A 114 17.37 -14.77 -7.97
CA GLN A 114 17.61 -14.31 -6.60
C GLN A 114 16.47 -13.45 -6.03
N PHE A 115 15.66 -12.80 -6.89
CA PHE A 115 14.50 -12.01 -6.49
C PHE A 115 13.25 -12.84 -6.31
N ALA A 116 13.33 -14.14 -6.67
CA ALA A 116 12.19 -15.02 -6.53
C ALA A 116 11.91 -15.30 -5.04
N TYR A 117 10.65 -15.23 -4.69
CA TYR A 117 10.15 -15.70 -3.40
C TYR A 117 10.05 -17.22 -3.40
N THR A 118 10.36 -17.83 -2.27
CA THR A 118 10.14 -19.25 -2.00
C THR A 118 9.17 -19.39 -0.85
N ASP A 119 8.20 -20.29 -0.96
CA ASP A 119 7.19 -20.49 0.06
C ASP A 119 7.79 -20.76 1.45
N GLY A 120 7.30 -20.02 2.42
CA GLY A 120 7.59 -20.15 3.83
C GLY A 120 6.45 -20.75 4.63
N SER A 121 6.35 -20.42 5.91
CA SER A 121 5.16 -20.71 6.71
C SER A 121 3.94 -19.93 6.20
N TYR A 122 2.73 -20.36 6.63
CA TYR A 122 1.51 -19.60 6.31
C TYR A 122 1.64 -18.11 6.63
N ALA A 123 2.16 -17.77 7.82
CA ALA A 123 2.31 -16.40 8.26
C ALA A 123 3.37 -15.62 7.44
N ASP A 124 4.48 -16.27 7.06
CA ASP A 124 5.51 -15.64 6.22
C ASP A 124 4.95 -15.36 4.83
N ASN A 125 4.18 -16.30 4.29
CA ASN A 125 3.50 -16.14 3.00
C ASN A 125 2.50 -14.97 3.03
N GLU A 126 1.64 -14.90 4.07
CA GLU A 126 0.67 -13.81 4.23
C GLU A 126 1.36 -12.44 4.27
N LEU A 127 2.41 -12.30 5.08
CA LEU A 127 3.18 -11.06 5.15
C LEU A 127 3.87 -10.74 3.81
N THR A 128 4.39 -11.75 3.11
CA THR A 128 5.00 -11.56 1.80
C THR A 128 4.00 -11.08 0.78
N ILE A 129 2.82 -11.70 0.72
CA ILE A 129 1.73 -11.29 -0.17
C ILE A 129 1.31 -9.86 0.16
N LEU A 130 1.10 -9.53 1.44
CA LEU A 130 0.74 -8.19 1.87
C LEU A 130 1.79 -7.14 1.44
N HIS A 131 3.08 -7.40 1.69
CA HIS A 131 4.14 -6.47 1.30
C HIS A 131 4.29 -6.37 -0.23
N GLU A 132 4.02 -7.43 -0.98
CA GLU A 132 3.98 -7.38 -2.44
C GLU A 132 2.80 -6.53 -2.91
N ARG A 133 1.62 -6.65 -2.27
CA ARG A 133 0.44 -5.79 -2.53
C ARG A 133 0.74 -4.33 -2.20
N ASP A 134 1.47 -4.06 -1.12
CA ASP A 134 1.87 -2.71 -0.75
C ASP A 134 2.72 -2.04 -1.83
N LYS A 135 3.66 -2.77 -2.41
CA LYS A 135 4.51 -2.28 -3.50
C LYS A 135 3.74 -2.10 -4.80
N GLU A 136 2.82 -3.00 -5.07
CA GLU A 136 2.08 -3.05 -6.33
C GLU A 136 0.96 -2.02 -6.38
N PHE A 137 0.21 -1.84 -5.27
CA PHE A 137 -1.04 -1.11 -5.24
C PHE A 137 -0.97 0.23 -4.49
N VAL A 138 0.21 0.83 -4.40
CA VAL A 138 0.32 2.19 -3.90
C VAL A 138 -0.69 3.08 -4.62
N TRP A 139 -1.45 3.86 -3.85
CA TRP A 139 -2.48 4.78 -4.33
C TRP A 139 -3.76 4.14 -4.92
N GLU A 140 -3.86 2.83 -4.98
CA GLU A 140 -5.05 2.15 -5.50
C GLU A 140 -6.10 1.83 -4.42
N GLY A 141 -5.93 2.34 -3.20
CA GLY A 141 -6.91 2.24 -2.11
C GLY A 141 -7.09 0.84 -1.50
N LYS A 142 -6.13 -0.08 -1.73
CA LYS A 142 -6.26 -1.49 -1.33
C LYS A 142 -5.87 -1.77 0.11
N ARG A 143 -4.86 -1.06 0.61
CA ARG A 143 -4.16 -1.37 1.86
C ARG A 143 -5.06 -1.61 3.07
N TRP A 144 -6.07 -0.77 3.27
CA TRP A 144 -7.00 -0.94 4.39
C TRP A 144 -7.69 -2.30 4.34
N PHE A 145 -8.27 -2.63 3.20
CA PHE A 145 -8.98 -3.88 3.01
C PHE A 145 -8.07 -5.09 3.12
N ASP A 146 -6.82 -4.97 2.69
CA ASP A 146 -5.82 -6.05 2.79
C ASP A 146 -5.49 -6.34 4.25
N VAL A 147 -5.08 -5.36 5.04
CA VAL A 147 -4.68 -5.59 6.44
C VAL A 147 -5.84 -6.02 7.34
N VAL A 148 -7.08 -5.60 7.04
CA VAL A 148 -8.27 -6.01 7.78
C VAL A 148 -8.65 -7.45 7.45
N ARG A 149 -8.55 -7.86 6.18
CA ARG A 149 -8.95 -9.18 5.67
C ARG A 149 -7.92 -10.27 5.92
N MET A 150 -6.64 -9.94 5.72
CA MET A 150 -5.56 -10.91 5.85
C MET A 150 -5.28 -11.21 7.33
N HIS A 151 -4.87 -12.46 7.63
CA HIS A 151 -4.76 -12.95 8.98
C HIS A 151 -3.40 -13.61 9.24
N ASP A 152 -2.98 -13.59 10.50
CA ASP A 152 -1.84 -14.38 10.97
C ASP A 152 -2.22 -15.88 11.12
N ALA A 153 -1.27 -16.70 11.52
CA ALA A 153 -1.47 -18.12 11.74
C ALA A 153 -2.51 -18.47 12.84
N ASN A 154 -2.88 -17.51 13.68
CA ASN A 154 -3.89 -17.66 14.73
C ASN A 154 -5.27 -17.13 14.30
N GLY A 155 -5.42 -16.73 13.05
CA GLY A 155 -6.65 -16.15 12.53
C GLY A 155 -6.90 -14.69 12.95
N LYS A 156 -5.86 -13.98 13.40
CA LYS A 156 -5.95 -12.61 13.85
C LYS A 156 -5.60 -11.65 12.70
N SER A 157 -6.42 -10.61 12.52
CA SER A 157 -6.21 -9.61 11.46
C SER A 157 -4.81 -9.02 11.50
N LEU A 158 -4.18 -8.88 10.33
CA LEU A 158 -2.88 -8.25 10.19
C LEU A 158 -2.89 -6.74 10.53
N ALA A 159 -4.06 -6.12 10.67
CA ALA A 159 -4.17 -4.76 11.19
C ALA A 159 -3.60 -4.61 12.61
N PHE A 160 -3.57 -5.71 13.39
CA PHE A 160 -2.97 -5.75 14.73
C PHE A 160 -1.49 -6.16 14.72
N SER A 161 -0.94 -6.49 13.57
CA SER A 161 0.44 -6.97 13.46
C SER A 161 1.42 -5.81 13.29
N VAL A 162 2.44 -5.79 14.15
CA VAL A 162 3.58 -4.88 14.01
C VAL A 162 4.34 -5.17 12.72
N ALA A 163 4.50 -6.45 12.35
CA ALA A 163 5.23 -6.87 11.16
C ALA A 163 4.54 -6.44 9.86
N ALA A 164 3.22 -6.31 9.89
CA ALA A 164 2.43 -5.87 8.74
C ALA A 164 2.51 -4.36 8.47
N ASN A 165 3.11 -3.57 9.36
CA ASN A 165 3.14 -2.11 9.22
C ASN A 165 4.56 -1.57 9.05
N TYR A 166 4.65 -0.37 8.49
CA TYR A 166 5.92 0.35 8.31
C TYR A 166 6.07 1.42 9.39
N PRO A 167 7.28 1.65 9.92
CA PRO A 167 7.53 2.73 10.87
C PRO A 167 7.22 4.10 10.24
N ASN A 168 6.98 5.09 11.07
CA ASN A 168 6.81 6.46 10.63
C ASN A 168 8.16 7.11 10.33
N ASN A 169 8.17 8.15 9.50
CA ASN A 169 9.41 8.86 9.15
C ASN A 169 10.04 9.56 10.36
N GLU A 170 9.20 10.00 11.30
CA GLU A 170 9.64 10.66 12.53
C GLU A 170 10.20 9.69 13.59
N THR A 171 9.75 8.43 13.53
CA THR A 171 10.15 7.36 14.47
C THR A 171 10.54 6.10 13.69
N PRO A 172 11.66 6.11 12.92
CA PRO A 172 12.01 5.04 11.99
C PRO A 172 12.36 3.71 12.67
N ASP A 173 12.74 3.75 13.94
CA ASP A 173 13.07 2.57 14.73
C ASP A 173 11.86 1.97 15.46
N GLU A 174 10.70 2.64 15.41
CA GLU A 174 9.50 2.22 16.11
C GLU A 174 8.46 1.70 15.11
N ARG A 175 8.13 0.41 15.22
CA ARG A 175 7.00 -0.19 14.51
C ARG A 175 5.82 -0.39 15.44
N VAL A 176 4.68 0.12 15.06
CA VAL A 176 3.43 -0.06 15.79
C VAL A 176 2.40 -0.71 14.88
N PRO A 177 1.44 -1.48 15.42
CA PRO A 177 0.35 -2.00 14.61
C PRO A 177 -0.52 -0.86 14.09
N LEU A 178 -1.25 -1.09 13.00
CA LEU A 178 -2.16 -0.10 12.45
C LEU A 178 -3.32 0.21 13.42
N ILE A 179 -3.81 -0.82 14.10
CA ILE A 179 -4.84 -0.74 15.13
C ILE A 179 -4.35 -1.54 16.34
N LYS A 180 -4.55 -1.00 17.55
CA LYS A 180 -4.31 -1.75 18.80
C LYS A 180 -5.45 -2.75 19.01
N GLU A 181 -5.15 -3.93 19.57
CA GLU A 181 -6.19 -4.94 19.85
C GLU A 181 -7.30 -4.44 20.76
N SER A 182 -6.97 -3.56 21.71
CA SER A 182 -7.98 -2.88 22.56
C SER A 182 -8.95 -2.00 21.78
N GLU A 183 -8.63 -1.71 20.52
CA GLU A 183 -9.41 -0.87 19.61
C GLU A 183 -9.96 -1.68 18.41
N ALA A 184 -10.16 -2.99 18.60
CA ALA A 184 -10.60 -3.91 17.53
C ALA A 184 -11.90 -3.50 16.82
N HIS A 185 -12.76 -2.74 17.50
CA HIS A 185 -13.97 -2.18 16.88
C HIS A 185 -13.66 -1.28 15.67
N LYS A 186 -12.47 -0.68 15.61
CA LYS A 186 -12.03 0.16 14.49
C LYS A 186 -11.74 -0.61 13.19
N LEU A 187 -11.79 -1.95 13.19
CA LEU A 187 -11.80 -2.75 11.97
C LEU A 187 -13.06 -2.49 11.12
N LEU A 188 -14.15 -2.13 11.77
CA LEU A 188 -15.37 -1.68 11.11
C LEU A 188 -15.49 -0.16 11.26
N TRP A 189 -16.05 0.48 10.28
CA TRP A 189 -16.28 1.92 10.33
C TRP A 189 -17.58 2.25 11.06
N PRO A 190 -17.66 3.40 11.73
CA PRO A 190 -18.90 3.86 12.32
C PRO A 190 -19.92 4.20 11.23
N ILE A 191 -21.20 4.04 11.53
CA ILE A 191 -22.27 4.57 10.70
C ILE A 191 -22.32 6.08 10.89
N ASP A 192 -22.43 6.81 9.79
CA ASP A 192 -22.54 8.27 9.80
C ASP A 192 -23.73 8.74 10.67
N VAL A 193 -23.50 9.76 11.47
CA VAL A 193 -24.49 10.27 12.44
C VAL A 193 -25.78 10.76 11.77
N ASN A 194 -25.70 11.34 10.57
CA ASN A 194 -26.91 11.79 9.86
C ASN A 194 -27.70 10.60 9.36
N THR A 195 -27.03 9.52 8.95
CA THR A 195 -27.69 8.27 8.57
C THR A 195 -28.43 7.66 9.76
N LEU A 196 -27.82 7.60 10.93
CA LEU A 196 -28.47 7.13 12.17
C LEU A 196 -29.66 8.01 12.57
N ASN A 197 -29.53 9.32 12.42
CA ASN A 197 -30.62 10.26 12.74
C ASN A 197 -31.81 10.14 11.78
N ASN A 198 -31.55 9.75 10.54
CA ASN A 198 -32.60 9.60 9.53
C ASN A 198 -33.32 8.24 9.60
N ASP A 199 -32.70 7.22 10.20
CA ASP A 199 -33.34 5.91 10.40
C ASP A 199 -33.16 5.43 11.84
N PRO A 200 -34.21 5.61 12.68
CA PRO A 200 -34.17 5.23 14.10
C PRO A 200 -34.08 3.72 14.35
N LYS A 201 -34.16 2.89 13.32
CA LYS A 201 -33.98 1.44 13.43
C LYS A 201 -32.52 1.03 13.30
N LEU A 202 -31.65 1.93 12.84
CA LEU A 202 -30.22 1.66 12.76
C LEU A 202 -29.57 1.80 14.12
N GLU A 203 -28.74 0.83 14.44
CA GLU A 203 -27.86 0.86 15.61
C GLU A 203 -26.42 1.15 15.16
N GLN A 204 -25.71 1.95 15.95
CA GLN A 204 -24.30 2.25 15.69
C GLN A 204 -23.46 0.98 15.73
N THR A 205 -22.41 0.92 14.89
CA THR A 205 -21.41 -0.13 14.96
C THR A 205 -20.88 -0.27 16.40
N PRO A 206 -20.85 -1.48 16.97
CA PRO A 206 -20.39 -1.69 18.34
C PRO A 206 -19.00 -1.09 18.60
N GLY A 207 -18.85 -0.40 19.73
CA GLY A 207 -17.61 0.27 20.12
C GLY A 207 -17.51 1.74 19.73
N TYR A 208 -18.50 2.28 19.02
CA TYR A 208 -18.62 3.71 18.73
C TYR A 208 -19.84 4.30 19.47
N ASP A 209 -19.67 5.53 19.94
CA ASP A 209 -20.78 6.31 20.53
C ASP A 209 -21.76 6.78 19.44
N LYS A 210 -23.01 7.06 19.85
CA LYS A 210 -24.03 7.59 18.94
C LYS A 210 -23.80 9.05 18.64
#